data_13933b596c3586a7af143d5b0b0a3d7f
#
_entry.id   13933b596c3586a7af143d5b0b0a3d7f
#
_cell.length_a   1.000
_cell.length_b   1.000
_cell.length_c   1.000
_cell.angle_alpha   90.00
_cell.angle_beta   90.00
_cell.angle_gamma   90.00
#
_symmetry.space_group_name_H-M   'P 1'
#
loop_
_entity.id
_entity.type
_entity.pdbx_description
1 polymer ?
#
loop_
_entity_poly.entity_id
_entity_poly.type
_entity_poly.pdbx_seq_one_letter_code
_entity_poly.pdbx_strand_id
1 'polypeptide(L)'
;MSLLKNEVDILRRVPLFSGVDAPKLKLLAFTSQVVRYRAQETLFAQGDAGDSAYVILSGKARVFANTDNGPIELAEVGETDFVGEIAILCDVPRTATVVASTNLATLRVGKDAFFNLVTQFPQVGVGIMSELAHRLHQTTLNLTDLSSKLRQLEMEGGRA
;
A
#
# COMPACT_ATOMS: atom_id res chain seq x y z
N MET A 1 14.00 -15.52 17.09
CA MET A 1 12.70 -15.65 17.78
C MET A 1 12.11 -14.31 18.16
N SER A 2 12.92 -13.36 18.66
CA SER A 2 12.43 -11.98 18.94
C SER A 2 11.94 -11.25 17.70
N LEU A 3 12.56 -11.47 16.53
CA LEU A 3 12.14 -10.86 15.26
C LEU A 3 10.74 -11.30 14.87
N LEU A 4 10.47 -12.61 14.92
CA LEU A 4 9.16 -13.15 14.56
C LEU A 4 8.06 -12.62 15.50
N LYS A 5 8.36 -12.53 16.80
CA LYS A 5 7.43 -11.97 17.78
C LYS A 5 7.12 -10.50 17.49
N ASN A 6 8.15 -9.70 17.14
CA ASN A 6 7.94 -8.29 16.79
C ASN A 6 7.08 -8.15 15.53
N GLU A 7 7.28 -8.99 14.54
CA GLU A 7 6.50 -8.99 13.30
C GLU A 7 5.03 -9.31 13.60
N VAL A 8 4.77 -10.33 14.42
CA VAL A 8 3.40 -10.69 14.83
C VAL A 8 2.76 -9.54 15.62
N ASP A 9 3.49 -8.92 16.54
CA ASP A 9 2.97 -7.78 17.31
C ASP A 9 2.59 -6.60 16.41
N ILE A 10 3.41 -6.31 15.38
CA ILE A 10 3.09 -5.27 14.42
C ILE A 10 1.90 -5.66 13.57
N LEU A 11 1.84 -6.90 13.09
CA LEU A 11 0.73 -7.39 12.28
C LEU A 11 -0.60 -7.31 13.03
N ARG A 12 -0.61 -7.55 14.35
CA ARG A 12 -1.82 -7.39 15.18
C ARG A 12 -2.34 -5.97 15.19
N ARG A 13 -1.46 -4.98 15.03
CA ARG A 13 -1.83 -3.56 15.00
C ARG A 13 -2.36 -3.12 13.64
N VAL A 14 -2.17 -3.92 12.60
CA VAL A 14 -2.76 -3.64 11.29
C VAL A 14 -4.26 -3.89 11.38
N PRO A 15 -5.11 -2.89 11.12
CA PRO A 15 -6.56 -3.04 11.29
C PRO A 15 -7.14 -4.24 10.53
N LEU A 16 -6.61 -4.57 9.36
CA LEU A 16 -7.06 -5.70 8.54
C LEU A 16 -6.91 -7.04 9.25
N PHE A 17 -5.92 -7.16 10.14
CA PHE A 17 -5.56 -8.41 10.78
C PHE A 17 -6.06 -8.52 12.22
N SER A 18 -6.85 -7.54 12.69
CA SER A 18 -7.30 -7.47 14.09
C SER A 18 -8.11 -8.70 14.53
N GLY A 19 -8.83 -9.33 13.60
CA GLY A 19 -9.62 -10.52 13.86
C GLY A 19 -8.91 -11.85 13.56
N VAL A 20 -7.63 -11.81 13.21
CA VAL A 20 -6.87 -13.00 12.85
C VAL A 20 -6.15 -13.55 14.08
N ASP A 21 -6.25 -14.86 14.30
CA ASP A 21 -5.62 -15.53 15.43
C ASP A 21 -4.10 -15.40 15.41
N ALA A 22 -3.48 -15.31 16.59
CA ALA A 22 -2.03 -15.20 16.71
C ALA A 22 -1.26 -16.32 15.97
N PRO A 23 -1.65 -17.61 16.04
CA PRO A 23 -0.97 -18.65 15.29
C PRO A 23 -1.01 -18.45 13.77
N LYS A 24 -2.08 -17.88 13.23
CA LYS A 24 -2.21 -17.60 11.80
C LYS A 24 -1.35 -16.40 11.37
N LEU A 25 -1.29 -15.36 12.20
CA LEU A 25 -0.38 -14.24 11.98
C LEU A 25 1.08 -14.68 12.03
N LYS A 26 1.40 -15.60 12.94
CA LYS A 26 2.73 -16.18 13.06
C LYS A 26 3.10 -16.96 11.79
N LEU A 27 2.15 -17.72 11.26
CA LEU A 27 2.35 -18.46 10.01
C LEU A 27 2.56 -17.49 8.84
N LEU A 28 1.77 -16.43 8.76
CA LEU A 28 1.93 -15.39 7.74
C LEU A 28 3.31 -14.75 7.82
N ALA A 29 3.75 -14.37 9.01
CA ALA A 29 5.07 -13.79 9.21
C ALA A 29 6.17 -14.77 8.80
N PHE A 30 6.01 -16.04 9.15
CA PHE A 30 6.98 -17.09 8.84
C PHE A 30 7.10 -17.36 7.34
N THR A 31 5.98 -17.32 6.60
CA THR A 31 5.95 -17.59 5.15
C THR A 31 6.23 -16.35 4.31
N SER A 32 6.39 -15.20 4.94
CA SER A 32 6.69 -13.93 4.29
C SER A 32 8.15 -13.53 4.55
N GLN A 33 8.62 -12.49 3.88
CA GLN A 33 10.00 -12.02 4.00
C GLN A 33 10.05 -10.62 4.58
N VAL A 34 10.94 -10.42 5.56
CA VAL A 34 11.29 -9.07 5.99
C VAL A 34 12.29 -8.50 4.99
N VAL A 35 11.93 -7.40 4.35
CA VAL A 35 12.80 -6.70 3.41
C VAL A 35 13.01 -5.28 3.91
N ARG A 36 14.27 -4.88 4.02
CA ARG A 36 14.65 -3.56 4.53
C ARG A 36 15.16 -2.69 3.40
N TYR A 37 14.85 -1.41 3.51
CA TYR A 37 15.26 -0.40 2.54
C TYR A 37 15.88 0.77 3.27
N ARG A 38 16.88 1.38 2.67
CA ARG A 38 17.43 2.66 3.12
C ARG A 38 16.57 3.80 2.57
N ALA A 39 16.62 4.95 3.21
CA ALA A 39 15.99 6.16 2.69
C ALA A 39 16.38 6.36 1.22
N GLN A 40 15.41 6.69 0.38
CA GLN A 40 15.52 6.93 -1.06
C GLN A 40 15.66 5.66 -1.92
N GLU A 41 15.68 4.47 -1.33
CA GLU A 41 15.63 3.24 -2.11
C GLU A 41 14.21 2.95 -2.60
N THR A 42 14.10 2.39 -3.80
CA THR A 42 12.81 2.04 -4.42
C THR A 42 12.41 0.62 -4.02
N LEU A 43 11.17 0.48 -3.55
CA LEU A 43 10.58 -0.85 -3.28
C LEU A 43 10.21 -1.53 -4.60
N PHE A 44 9.48 -0.80 -5.44
CA PHE A 44 9.14 -1.23 -6.79
C PHE A 44 8.79 -0.01 -7.64
N ALA A 45 8.91 -0.15 -8.95
CA ALA A 45 8.65 0.92 -9.90
C ALA A 45 7.36 0.64 -10.68
N GLN A 46 6.66 1.70 -11.05
CA GLN A 46 5.48 1.62 -11.92
C GLN A 46 5.84 0.86 -13.21
N GLY A 47 5.00 -0.08 -13.58
CA GLY A 47 5.20 -0.92 -14.76
C GLY A 47 5.92 -2.24 -14.49
N ASP A 48 6.56 -2.41 -13.33
CA ASP A 48 7.19 -3.67 -12.97
C ASP A 48 6.13 -4.76 -12.77
N ALA A 49 6.52 -6.02 -12.97
CA ALA A 49 5.67 -7.15 -12.61
C ALA A 49 5.52 -7.19 -11.08
N GLY A 50 4.31 -7.43 -10.59
CA GLY A 50 4.02 -7.44 -9.16
C GLY A 50 3.44 -8.77 -8.70
N ASP A 51 4.15 -9.46 -7.81
CA ASP A 51 3.75 -10.77 -7.28
C ASP A 51 3.59 -10.77 -5.76
N SER A 52 3.62 -9.60 -5.14
CA SER A 52 3.63 -9.48 -3.68
C SER A 52 3.04 -8.15 -3.24
N ALA A 53 2.54 -8.13 -2.01
CA ALA A 53 2.17 -6.91 -1.30
C ALA A 53 3.16 -6.69 -0.16
N TYR A 54 3.22 -5.47 0.35
CA TYR A 54 4.11 -5.10 1.45
C TYR A 54 3.32 -4.50 2.59
N VAL A 55 3.55 -4.98 3.79
CA VAL A 55 3.07 -4.35 5.03
C VAL A 55 4.24 -3.57 5.62
N ILE A 56 4.03 -2.31 5.95
CA ILE A 56 5.08 -1.50 6.53
C ILE A 56 5.19 -1.78 8.02
N LEU A 57 6.34 -2.30 8.42
CA LEU A 57 6.63 -2.63 9.82
C LEU A 57 7.19 -1.42 10.56
N SER A 58 8.02 -0.62 9.91
CA SER A 58 8.56 0.61 10.48
C SER A 58 9.04 1.54 9.36
N GLY A 59 9.02 2.83 9.63
CA GLY A 59 9.45 3.85 8.69
C GLY A 59 8.33 4.36 7.81
N LYS A 60 8.68 5.13 6.78
CA LYS A 60 7.74 5.77 5.87
C LYS A 60 8.19 5.61 4.42
N ALA A 61 7.22 5.59 3.52
CA ALA A 61 7.45 5.52 2.09
C ALA A 61 6.49 6.48 1.36
N ARG A 62 6.88 6.87 0.15
CA ARG A 62 6.06 7.72 -0.70
C ARG A 62 5.66 6.97 -1.96
N VAL A 63 4.44 7.21 -2.40
CA VAL A 63 3.86 6.60 -3.58
C VAL A 63 3.78 7.65 -4.68
N PHE A 64 4.33 7.34 -5.85
CA PHE A 64 4.37 8.25 -7.00
C PHE A 64 3.74 7.61 -8.22
N ALA A 65 3.07 8.42 -9.03
CA ALA A 65 2.67 8.04 -10.39
C ALA A 65 3.49 8.83 -11.40
N ASN A 66 3.97 8.14 -12.44
CA ASN A 66 4.67 8.79 -13.54
C ASN A 66 3.65 9.46 -14.46
N THR A 67 3.94 10.69 -14.87
CA THR A 67 3.13 11.44 -15.82
C THR A 67 4.03 12.04 -16.90
N ASP A 68 3.43 12.58 -17.96
CA ASP A 68 4.17 13.27 -19.01
C ASP A 68 4.96 14.49 -18.50
N ASN A 69 4.51 15.02 -17.36
CA ASN A 69 5.16 16.17 -16.71
C ASN A 69 6.04 15.74 -15.51
N GLY A 70 6.42 14.47 -15.44
CA GLY A 70 7.24 13.93 -14.38
C GLY A 70 6.43 13.19 -13.31
N PRO A 71 7.08 12.68 -12.27
CA PRO A 71 6.42 11.95 -11.22
C PRO A 71 5.59 12.86 -10.32
N ILE A 72 4.40 12.41 -9.94
CA ILE A 72 3.51 13.10 -9.01
C ILE A 72 3.37 12.24 -7.77
N GLU A 73 3.58 12.84 -6.60
CA GLU A 73 3.36 12.15 -5.33
C GLU A 73 1.86 11.99 -5.08
N LEU A 74 1.44 10.75 -4.88
CA LEU A 74 0.03 10.40 -4.63
C LEU A 74 -0.29 10.26 -3.15
N ALA A 75 0.65 9.73 -2.36
CA ALA A 75 0.41 9.42 -0.95
C ALA A 75 1.72 9.19 -0.20
N GLU A 76 1.65 9.32 1.11
CA GLU A 76 2.69 8.84 2.03
C GLU A 76 2.07 7.70 2.85
N VAL A 77 2.83 6.63 3.05
CA VAL A 77 2.41 5.46 3.83
C VAL A 77 3.42 5.21 4.95
N GLY A 78 2.94 4.67 6.04
CA GLY A 78 3.76 4.43 7.23
C GLY A 78 3.42 3.13 7.93
N GLU A 79 3.86 2.98 9.17
CA GLU A 79 3.68 1.77 9.97
C GLU A 79 2.22 1.30 9.94
N THR A 80 2.01 0.02 9.72
CA THR A 80 0.74 -0.70 9.59
C THR A 80 -0.01 -0.50 8.27
N ASP A 81 0.46 0.36 7.39
CA ASP A 81 -0.10 0.48 6.03
C ASP A 81 0.40 -0.65 5.13
N PHE A 82 -0.34 -0.91 4.06
CA PHE A 82 0.07 -1.87 3.04
C PHE A 82 0.09 -1.23 1.67
N VAL A 83 0.97 -1.72 0.81
CA VAL A 83 1.12 -1.25 -0.58
C VAL A 83 1.36 -2.43 -1.50
N GLY A 84 1.09 -2.23 -2.78
CA GLY A 84 1.36 -3.24 -3.81
C GLY A 84 0.24 -4.25 -4.00
N GLU A 85 -0.89 -4.09 -3.32
CA GLU A 85 -2.04 -5.00 -3.37
C GLU A 85 -2.75 -4.96 -4.73
N ILE A 86 -2.74 -3.84 -5.43
CA ILE A 86 -3.46 -3.69 -6.70
C ILE A 86 -2.92 -4.65 -7.75
N ALA A 87 -1.60 -4.77 -7.85
CA ALA A 87 -0.96 -5.66 -8.82
C ALA A 87 -1.38 -7.11 -8.60
N ILE A 88 -1.53 -7.53 -7.34
CA ILE A 88 -1.97 -8.88 -6.99
C ILE A 88 -3.46 -9.06 -7.28
N LEU A 89 -4.28 -8.13 -6.80
CA LEU A 89 -5.75 -8.25 -6.85
C LEU A 89 -6.28 -8.10 -8.27
N CYS A 90 -5.66 -7.25 -9.08
CA CYS A 90 -6.12 -6.95 -10.43
C CYS A 90 -5.32 -7.67 -11.52
N ASP A 91 -4.26 -8.38 -11.13
CA ASP A 91 -3.36 -9.08 -12.06
C ASP A 91 -2.83 -8.12 -13.14
N VAL A 92 -2.30 -7.01 -12.70
CA VAL A 92 -1.75 -5.95 -13.57
C VAL A 92 -0.32 -5.60 -13.11
N PRO A 93 0.48 -4.97 -13.97
CA PRO A 93 1.78 -4.43 -13.53
C PRO A 93 1.61 -3.41 -12.41
N ARG A 94 2.69 -3.11 -11.69
CA ARG A 94 2.68 -2.10 -10.64
C ARG A 94 2.10 -0.78 -11.17
N THR A 95 1.12 -0.25 -10.46
CA THR A 95 0.39 0.96 -10.88
C THR A 95 1.05 2.24 -10.40
N ALA A 96 2.05 2.12 -9.54
CA ALA A 96 2.77 3.26 -8.97
C ALA A 96 4.18 2.84 -8.57
N THR A 97 5.02 3.84 -8.37
CA THR A 97 6.37 3.67 -7.81
C THR A 97 6.33 3.95 -6.32
N VAL A 98 6.95 3.10 -5.51
CA VAL A 98 7.05 3.30 -4.06
C VAL A 98 8.51 3.42 -3.66
N VAL A 99 8.84 4.52 -2.99
CA VAL A 99 10.20 4.87 -2.57
C VAL A 99 10.22 5.07 -1.07
N ALA A 100 11.19 4.46 -0.40
CA ALA A 100 11.39 4.69 1.04
C ALA A 100 11.78 6.15 1.27
N SER A 101 11.04 6.86 2.12
CA SER A 101 11.40 8.24 2.50
C SER A 101 12.29 8.27 3.73
N THR A 102 12.23 7.25 4.55
CA THR A 102 13.14 7.00 5.69
C THR A 102 13.68 5.60 5.56
N ASN A 103 14.56 5.18 6.46
CA ASN A 103 14.87 3.76 6.60
C ASN A 103 13.58 3.00 6.87
N LEU A 104 13.35 1.93 6.16
CA LEU A 104 12.08 1.25 6.07
C LEU A 104 12.26 -0.23 6.30
N ALA A 105 11.41 -0.82 7.13
CA ALA A 105 11.29 -2.27 7.24
C ALA A 105 9.89 -2.68 6.78
N THR A 106 9.83 -3.70 5.93
CA THR A 106 8.57 -4.20 5.37
C THR A 106 8.47 -5.71 5.56
N LEU A 107 7.24 -6.19 5.59
CA LEU A 107 6.95 -7.61 5.42
C LEU A 107 6.41 -7.81 4.00
N ARG A 108 7.15 -8.53 3.19
CA ARG A 108 6.77 -8.86 1.82
C ARG A 108 5.93 -10.13 1.85
N VAL A 109 4.67 -10.01 1.47
CA VAL A 109 3.70 -11.10 1.44
C VAL A 109 3.48 -11.50 -0.01
N GLY A 110 3.85 -12.73 -0.37
CA GLY A 110 3.65 -13.25 -1.72
C GLY A 110 2.18 -13.44 -2.05
N LYS A 111 1.88 -13.48 -3.34
CA LYS A 111 0.52 -13.61 -3.86
C LYS A 111 -0.23 -14.80 -3.26
N ASP A 112 0.41 -15.98 -3.23
CA ASP A 112 -0.24 -17.20 -2.73
C ASP A 112 -0.54 -17.10 -1.23
N ALA A 113 0.40 -16.61 -0.43
CA ALA A 113 0.20 -16.41 1.00
C ALA A 113 -0.92 -15.40 1.27
N PHE A 114 -0.97 -14.34 0.46
CA PHE A 114 -2.01 -13.31 0.55
C PHE A 114 -3.41 -13.89 0.29
N PHE A 115 -3.57 -14.64 -0.80
CA PHE A 115 -4.88 -15.24 -1.13
C PHE A 115 -5.28 -16.36 -0.17
N ASN A 116 -4.32 -17.12 0.35
CA ASN A 116 -4.60 -18.10 1.38
C ASN A 116 -5.15 -17.45 2.65
N LEU A 117 -4.56 -16.32 3.04
CA LEU A 117 -5.02 -15.56 4.20
C LEU A 117 -6.47 -15.08 4.01
N VAL A 118 -6.77 -14.50 2.86
CA VAL A 118 -8.11 -13.99 2.54
C VAL A 118 -9.13 -15.13 2.48
N THR A 119 -8.73 -16.28 1.92
CA THR A 119 -9.61 -17.46 1.84
C THR A 119 -9.95 -18.01 3.21
N GLN A 120 -8.96 -18.11 4.10
CA GLN A 120 -9.15 -18.62 5.46
C GLN A 120 -9.86 -17.64 6.40
N PHE A 121 -9.65 -16.34 6.17
CA PHE A 121 -10.23 -15.27 6.98
C PHE A 121 -10.93 -14.26 6.08
N PRO A 122 -12.19 -14.56 5.65
CA PRO A 122 -12.93 -13.65 4.76
C PRO A 122 -13.05 -12.22 5.28
N GLN A 123 -13.04 -12.03 6.60
CA GLN A 123 -13.06 -10.69 7.19
C GLN A 123 -11.83 -9.85 6.81
N VAL A 124 -10.69 -10.48 6.54
CA VAL A 124 -9.51 -9.78 6.02
C VAL A 124 -9.80 -9.21 4.63
N GLY A 125 -10.45 -10.00 3.78
CA GLY A 125 -10.89 -9.55 2.46
C GLY A 125 -11.86 -8.38 2.53
N VAL A 126 -12.83 -8.44 3.44
CA VAL A 126 -13.77 -7.34 3.68
C VAL A 126 -13.02 -6.09 4.16
N GLY A 127 -12.04 -6.24 5.05
CA GLY A 127 -11.21 -5.15 5.51
C GLY A 127 -10.41 -4.50 4.38
N ILE A 128 -9.85 -5.31 3.49
CA ILE A 128 -9.14 -4.82 2.30
C ILE A 128 -10.09 -4.03 1.40
N MET A 129 -11.28 -4.56 1.13
CA MET A 129 -12.29 -3.87 0.32
C MET A 129 -12.67 -2.53 0.95
N SER A 130 -12.86 -2.50 2.25
CA SER A 130 -13.20 -1.28 2.99
C SER A 130 -12.09 -0.24 2.88
N GLU A 131 -10.84 -0.65 3.07
CA GLU A 131 -9.68 0.25 2.94
C GLU A 131 -9.53 0.79 1.52
N LEU A 132 -9.67 -0.07 0.51
CA LEU A 132 -9.59 0.35 -0.88
C LEU A 132 -10.75 1.28 -1.25
N ALA A 133 -11.95 1.00 -0.75
CA ALA A 133 -13.11 1.88 -0.95
C ALA A 133 -12.87 3.26 -0.30
N HIS A 134 -12.27 3.29 0.88
CA HIS A 134 -11.93 4.53 1.56
C HIS A 134 -10.90 5.33 0.75
N ARG A 135 -9.85 4.69 0.26
CA ARG A 135 -8.84 5.32 -0.61
C ARG A 135 -9.46 5.87 -1.89
N LEU A 136 -10.38 5.10 -2.51
CA LEU A 136 -11.10 5.53 -3.70
C LEU A 136 -11.95 6.77 -3.41
N HIS A 137 -12.65 6.78 -2.27
CA HIS A 137 -13.46 7.93 -1.86
C HIS A 137 -12.61 9.18 -1.68
N GLN A 138 -11.46 9.08 -1.01
CA GLN A 138 -10.53 10.20 -0.84
C GLN A 138 -10.00 10.69 -2.18
N THR A 139 -9.64 9.77 -3.07
CA THR A 139 -9.16 10.11 -4.41
C THR A 139 -10.25 10.83 -5.21
N THR A 140 -11.49 10.36 -5.11
CA THR A 140 -12.64 11.00 -5.78
C THR A 140 -12.86 12.42 -5.27
N LEU A 141 -12.78 12.64 -3.96
CA LEU A 141 -12.90 13.99 -3.37
C LEU A 141 -11.78 14.91 -3.87
N ASN A 142 -10.55 14.43 -3.89
CA ASN A 142 -9.41 15.20 -4.36
C ASN A 142 -9.55 15.54 -5.85
N LEU A 143 -9.98 14.59 -6.67
CA LEU A 143 -10.21 14.79 -8.10
C LEU A 143 -11.30 15.82 -8.35
N THR A 144 -12.39 15.77 -7.61
CA THR A 144 -13.49 16.71 -7.69
C THR A 144 -13.03 18.13 -7.34
N ASP A 145 -12.26 18.27 -6.27
CA ASP A 145 -11.70 19.55 -5.84
C ASP A 145 -10.76 20.14 -6.89
N LEU A 146 -9.84 19.32 -7.43
CA LEU A 146 -8.91 19.74 -8.48
C LEU A 146 -9.67 20.14 -9.76
N SER A 147 -10.67 19.38 -10.15
CA SER A 147 -11.48 19.68 -11.34
C SER A 147 -12.22 21.00 -11.19
N SER A 148 -12.75 21.25 -10.00
CA SER A 148 -13.43 22.52 -9.69
C SER A 148 -12.48 23.70 -9.75
N LYS A 149 -11.28 23.56 -9.17
CA LYS A 149 -10.23 24.61 -9.22
C LYS A 149 -9.77 24.87 -10.65
N LEU A 150 -9.57 23.82 -11.44
CA LEU A 150 -9.16 23.95 -12.83
C LEU A 150 -10.22 24.68 -13.63
N ARG A 151 -11.49 24.35 -13.45
CA ARG A 151 -12.62 25.02 -14.10
C ARG A 151 -12.66 26.51 -13.74
N GLN A 152 -12.43 26.84 -12.48
CA GLN A 152 -12.36 28.23 -12.03
C GLN A 152 -11.23 29.00 -12.73
N LEU A 153 -10.04 28.39 -12.84
CA LEU A 153 -8.90 29.00 -13.55
C LEU A 153 -9.21 29.22 -15.02
N GLU A 154 -9.86 28.27 -15.68
CA GLU A 154 -10.27 28.41 -17.08
C GLU A 154 -11.27 29.57 -17.26
N MET A 155 -12.23 29.71 -16.35
CA MET A 155 -13.19 30.81 -16.37
C MET A 155 -12.51 32.16 -16.15
N GLU A 156 -11.56 32.25 -15.25
CA GLU A 156 -10.79 33.48 -15.01
C GLU A 156 -9.90 33.84 -16.21
N GLY A 157 -9.26 32.83 -16.81
CA GLY A 157 -8.45 33.01 -18.02
C GLY A 157 -9.26 33.48 -19.23
N GLY A 158 -10.53 33.12 -19.33
CA GLY A 158 -11.42 33.52 -20.40
C GLY A 158 -11.96 34.96 -20.33
N ARG A 159 -11.63 35.65 -19.23
CA ARG A 159 -12.06 37.06 -19.01
C ARG A 159 -11.02 38.10 -19.43
N ALA A 160 -9.89 37.69 -19.89
CA ALA A 160 -8.82 38.57 -20.31
C ALA A 160 -9.11 39.24 -21.65
#